data_d1ab2c03a45e8573f2156bfd6bf7cf17
#
_entry.id   d1ab2c03a45e8573f2156bfd6bf7cf17
#
_cell.length_a   1.000
_cell.length_b   1.000
_cell.length_c   1.000
_cell.angle_alpha   90.00
_cell.angle_beta   90.00
_cell.angle_gamma   90.00
#
_symmetry.space_group_name_H-M   'P 1'
#
loop_
_entity.id
_entity.type
_entity.pdbx_description
1 polymer ?
#
loop_
_entity_poly.entity_id
_entity_poly.type
_entity_poly.pdbx_seq_one_letter_code
_entity_poly.pdbx_strand_id
1 'polypeptide(L)'
;MTRGAQTPFDGPSLRRARACADQGRGLSAEELARRVNATKAQILAYENGRYSPDPPRLRQLAQALGVSPLDLADREAAQRWTLAELRRASGLRVIDVVDQLDVSYANYRRLENEGRVTPRSYALVPAVAELFGIPVTGLETHLANIPASKKRVTQAHPLLATMQDTYVLPGELALPGPDDPSVQDLAEIFCRPPLSLARLLGHEVGRIRAAKRRLAAYEATAHYGASADEQAAAHNGAEVERRRLAYLMASLPGRLDAFFRCALPSDSWRALALLHLVGRFGLWLSPTQLQESEESVLSIPSSMRRSLPSPESTLGLHQISSEGEEHCQAHRSWYDALHPGVSRLLHERESQLSGHVPAKELRDYFASAHAVLFSFDGLLCRLFATNVEAVSQSLVHEAHSLRLATGPRTPTDPVGFLRALLSSGSPSQIRHLDHVLTVYETEAARQATPLPGVQQLFRVLTTGSWQLGVVTDHSTTSVKAFLDNLAPLVDSQRLSVFGRPKDLRLMKPNPHGVALASASLGSSRGRTLLLGESVADALAAQAAGVRFIGVASTPDQATMLKRAGAKTMVRSLREITAVVRSLNTYPPPPVRPDRTAHSGP
;
A
#
# COMPACT_ATOMS: atom_id res chain seq x y z
N MET A 1 -29.09 -35.02 20.40
CA MET A 1 -28.40 -35.25 19.12
C MET A 1 -28.29 -33.91 18.43
N THR A 2 -27.13 -33.29 18.51
CA THR A 2 -26.80 -32.05 17.78
C THR A 2 -26.87 -32.37 16.28
N ARG A 3 -27.76 -31.70 15.55
CA ARG A 3 -27.84 -31.76 14.09
C ARG A 3 -26.42 -31.46 13.58
N GLY A 4 -25.79 -32.43 12.89
CA GLY A 4 -24.48 -32.23 12.25
C GLY A 4 -24.53 -30.96 11.42
N ALA A 5 -23.52 -30.12 11.58
CA ALA A 5 -23.46 -28.82 10.90
C ALA A 5 -23.62 -29.03 9.38
N GLN A 6 -24.67 -28.49 8.84
CA GLN A 6 -25.11 -28.69 7.46
C GLN A 6 -24.18 -27.92 6.50
N THR A 7 -23.88 -28.48 5.33
CA THR A 7 -23.14 -27.77 4.28
C THR A 7 -23.97 -26.59 3.77
N PRO A 8 -23.44 -25.38 3.66
CA PRO A 8 -24.11 -24.27 3.00
C PRO A 8 -24.30 -24.61 1.51
N PHE A 9 -25.49 -24.94 1.12
CA PHE A 9 -25.81 -25.45 -0.21
C PHE A 9 -27.13 -24.85 -0.69
N ASP A 10 -27.18 -24.47 -1.97
CA ASP A 10 -28.36 -23.92 -2.64
C ASP A 10 -28.87 -24.86 -3.73
N GLY A 11 -29.98 -25.52 -3.45
CA GLY A 11 -30.64 -26.43 -4.41
C GLY A 11 -31.01 -25.78 -5.73
N PRO A 12 -31.63 -24.59 -5.73
CA PRO A 12 -31.86 -23.80 -6.95
C PRO A 12 -30.60 -23.56 -7.80
N SER A 13 -29.45 -23.29 -7.17
CA SER A 13 -28.17 -23.14 -7.90
C SER A 13 -27.71 -24.44 -8.55
N LEU A 14 -27.90 -25.59 -7.88
CA LEU A 14 -27.63 -26.89 -8.49
C LEU A 14 -28.52 -27.11 -9.72
N ARG A 15 -29.81 -26.79 -9.61
CA ARG A 15 -30.76 -26.93 -10.73
C ARG A 15 -30.36 -26.04 -11.90
N ARG A 16 -29.99 -24.78 -11.66
CA ARG A 16 -29.51 -23.84 -12.71
C ARG A 16 -28.22 -24.35 -13.35
N ALA A 17 -27.24 -24.74 -12.56
CA ALA A 17 -25.97 -25.26 -13.07
C ALA A 17 -26.19 -26.51 -13.95
N ARG A 18 -27.07 -27.42 -13.53
CA ARG A 18 -27.41 -28.60 -14.32
C ARG A 18 -28.12 -28.23 -15.64
N ALA A 19 -29.02 -27.25 -15.61
CA ALA A 19 -29.70 -26.79 -16.81
C ALA A 19 -28.77 -26.10 -17.81
N CYS A 20 -27.68 -25.49 -17.36
CA CYS A 20 -26.68 -24.81 -18.19
C CYS A 20 -25.48 -25.71 -18.54
N ALA A 21 -25.36 -26.90 -17.99
CA ALA A 21 -24.24 -27.81 -18.21
C ALA A 21 -24.17 -28.30 -19.67
N ASP A 22 -23.05 -28.95 -20.04
CA ASP A 22 -22.84 -29.57 -21.35
C ASP A 22 -23.02 -28.56 -22.53
N GLN A 23 -22.31 -27.45 -22.45
CA GLN A 23 -22.32 -26.38 -23.45
C GLN A 23 -23.74 -25.79 -23.72
N GLY A 24 -24.56 -25.73 -22.67
CA GLY A 24 -25.92 -25.16 -22.73
C GLY A 24 -27.01 -26.15 -23.12
N ARG A 25 -26.67 -27.42 -23.39
CA ARG A 25 -27.67 -28.47 -23.67
C ARG A 25 -28.47 -28.88 -22.46
N GLY A 26 -27.89 -28.69 -21.27
CA GLY A 26 -28.45 -29.14 -20.00
C GLY A 26 -28.29 -30.65 -19.79
N LEU A 27 -28.20 -31.04 -18.52
CA LEU A 27 -28.20 -32.44 -18.09
C LEU A 27 -29.53 -32.80 -17.48
N SER A 28 -30.05 -33.99 -17.73
CA SER A 28 -31.15 -34.54 -16.95
C SER A 28 -30.70 -34.88 -15.52
N ALA A 29 -31.60 -34.91 -14.56
CA ALA A 29 -31.27 -35.34 -13.19
C ALA A 29 -30.75 -36.78 -13.14
N GLU A 30 -31.17 -37.61 -14.08
CA GLU A 30 -30.70 -38.99 -14.20
C GLU A 30 -29.28 -39.09 -14.75
N GLU A 31 -28.92 -38.27 -15.73
CA GLU A 31 -27.57 -38.19 -16.27
C GLU A 31 -26.58 -37.65 -15.23
N LEU A 32 -26.95 -36.57 -14.52
CA LEU A 32 -26.11 -36.07 -13.43
C LEU A 32 -25.94 -37.16 -12.33
N ALA A 33 -27.02 -37.85 -11.98
CA ALA A 33 -26.97 -38.92 -11.00
C ALA A 33 -25.98 -40.04 -11.40
N ARG A 34 -25.99 -40.46 -12.65
CA ARG A 34 -25.01 -41.44 -13.20
C ARG A 34 -23.56 -40.92 -13.12
N ARG A 35 -23.32 -39.65 -13.46
CA ARG A 35 -21.95 -39.05 -13.43
C ARG A 35 -21.36 -39.02 -12.03
N VAL A 36 -22.21 -38.84 -10.98
CA VAL A 36 -21.77 -38.72 -9.58
C VAL A 36 -22.03 -39.95 -8.75
N ASN A 37 -22.41 -41.10 -9.35
CA ASN A 37 -22.76 -42.33 -8.69
C ASN A 37 -23.84 -42.09 -7.57
N ALA A 38 -24.96 -41.47 -7.94
CA ALA A 38 -26.09 -41.17 -7.10
C ALA A 38 -27.39 -41.67 -7.76
N THR A 39 -28.51 -41.59 -7.04
CA THR A 39 -29.83 -41.84 -7.62
C THR A 39 -30.47 -40.52 -8.11
N LYS A 40 -31.36 -40.64 -9.11
CA LYS A 40 -32.16 -39.48 -9.58
C LYS A 40 -32.93 -38.84 -8.40
N ALA A 41 -33.47 -39.67 -7.52
CA ALA A 41 -34.20 -39.20 -6.33
C ALA A 41 -33.31 -38.36 -5.40
N GLN A 42 -32.03 -38.73 -5.23
CA GLN A 42 -31.06 -37.94 -4.46
C GLN A 42 -30.79 -36.59 -5.09
N ILE A 43 -30.57 -36.52 -6.41
CA ILE A 43 -30.35 -35.25 -7.12
C ILE A 43 -31.57 -34.34 -6.94
N LEU A 44 -32.80 -34.85 -7.16
CA LEU A 44 -34.02 -34.08 -6.98
C LEU A 44 -34.23 -33.65 -5.51
N ALA A 45 -33.83 -34.49 -4.55
CA ALA A 45 -33.88 -34.14 -3.13
C ALA A 45 -32.90 -32.99 -2.78
N TYR A 46 -31.69 -32.96 -3.39
CA TYR A 46 -30.76 -31.83 -3.29
C TYR A 46 -31.35 -30.57 -3.93
N GLU A 47 -31.84 -30.64 -5.17
CA GLU A 47 -32.44 -29.51 -5.89
C GLU A 47 -33.66 -28.88 -5.17
N ASN A 48 -34.40 -29.69 -4.44
CA ASN A 48 -35.56 -29.25 -3.68
C ASN A 48 -35.23 -28.87 -2.21
N GLY A 49 -33.95 -28.85 -1.82
CA GLY A 49 -33.50 -28.47 -0.49
C GLY A 49 -33.88 -29.44 0.62
N ARG A 50 -34.34 -30.67 0.31
CA ARG A 50 -34.67 -31.68 1.31
C ARG A 50 -33.45 -32.21 2.04
N TYR A 51 -32.32 -32.27 1.36
CA TYR A 51 -31.04 -32.68 1.90
C TYR A 51 -29.93 -31.77 1.32
N SER A 52 -28.87 -31.58 2.09
CA SER A 52 -27.63 -30.97 1.59
C SER A 52 -26.58 -32.05 1.33
N PRO A 53 -25.84 -32.00 0.23
CA PRO A 53 -24.74 -32.93 -0.01
C PRO A 53 -23.63 -32.72 1.02
N ASP A 54 -22.91 -33.78 1.38
CA ASP A 54 -21.67 -33.68 2.13
C ASP A 54 -20.57 -33.05 1.27
N PRO A 55 -19.47 -32.54 1.86
CA PRO A 55 -18.43 -31.86 1.10
C PRO A 55 -17.84 -32.68 -0.06
N PRO A 56 -17.52 -33.99 0.06
CA PRO A 56 -17.09 -34.81 -1.07
C PRO A 56 -18.12 -34.90 -2.18
N ARG A 57 -19.40 -35.06 -1.83
CA ARG A 57 -20.49 -35.12 -2.79
C ARG A 57 -20.71 -33.78 -3.49
N LEU A 58 -20.61 -32.68 -2.77
CA LEU A 58 -20.67 -31.34 -3.35
C LEU A 58 -19.56 -31.13 -4.39
N ARG A 59 -18.34 -31.58 -4.10
CA ARG A 59 -17.20 -31.52 -5.04
C ARG A 59 -17.46 -32.36 -6.29
N GLN A 60 -17.98 -33.56 -6.15
CA GLN A 60 -18.34 -34.43 -7.28
C GLN A 60 -19.41 -33.79 -8.17
N LEU A 61 -20.46 -33.19 -7.57
CA LEU A 61 -21.50 -32.48 -8.31
C LEU A 61 -20.93 -31.29 -9.07
N ALA A 62 -20.11 -30.47 -8.43
CA ALA A 62 -19.45 -29.31 -9.05
C ALA A 62 -18.56 -29.72 -10.21
N GLN A 63 -17.75 -30.77 -10.03
CA GLN A 63 -16.88 -31.32 -11.07
C GLN A 63 -17.67 -31.88 -12.26
N ALA A 64 -18.74 -32.59 -12.00
CA ALA A 64 -19.60 -33.15 -13.07
C ALA A 64 -20.32 -32.06 -13.88
N LEU A 65 -20.52 -30.89 -13.30
CA LEU A 65 -21.16 -29.72 -13.93
C LEU A 65 -20.17 -28.71 -14.49
N GLY A 66 -18.86 -28.84 -14.24
CA GLY A 66 -17.82 -27.90 -14.69
C GLY A 66 -17.90 -26.54 -13.97
N VAL A 67 -18.35 -26.51 -12.71
CA VAL A 67 -18.49 -25.29 -11.90
C VAL A 67 -17.69 -25.42 -10.60
N SER A 68 -17.46 -24.29 -9.90
CA SER A 68 -16.90 -24.31 -8.54
C SER A 68 -17.92 -24.86 -7.53
N PRO A 69 -17.49 -25.60 -6.48
CA PRO A 69 -18.38 -25.95 -5.38
C PRO A 69 -19.10 -24.74 -4.75
N LEU A 70 -18.41 -23.59 -4.68
CA LEU A 70 -18.97 -22.33 -4.18
C LEU A 70 -20.11 -21.78 -5.06
N ASP A 71 -20.16 -22.16 -6.36
CA ASP A 71 -21.27 -21.76 -7.25
C ASP A 71 -22.58 -22.50 -6.93
N LEU A 72 -22.48 -23.61 -6.19
CA LEU A 72 -23.61 -24.40 -5.70
C LEU A 72 -23.99 -24.07 -4.25
N ALA A 73 -23.35 -23.07 -3.65
CA ALA A 73 -23.57 -22.65 -2.28
C ALA A 73 -24.46 -21.40 -2.20
N ASP A 74 -25.07 -21.17 -1.04
CA ASP A 74 -25.85 -19.96 -0.75
C ASP A 74 -24.93 -18.73 -0.62
N ARG A 75 -24.68 -18.03 -1.72
CA ARG A 75 -23.82 -16.85 -1.78
C ARG A 75 -24.34 -15.67 -0.97
N GLU A 76 -25.65 -15.52 -0.78
CA GLU A 76 -26.21 -14.41 -0.01
C GLU A 76 -25.87 -14.55 1.48
N ALA A 77 -25.76 -15.77 1.98
CA ALA A 77 -25.35 -16.04 3.34
C ALA A 77 -23.82 -16.07 3.53
N ALA A 78 -23.02 -16.03 2.46
CA ALA A 78 -21.56 -16.27 2.51
C ALA A 78 -20.82 -15.37 3.51
N GLN A 79 -21.20 -14.09 3.64
CA GLN A 79 -20.58 -13.17 4.60
C GLN A 79 -20.81 -13.57 6.07
N ARG A 80 -21.83 -14.39 6.35
CA ARG A 80 -22.17 -14.87 7.69
C ARG A 80 -21.56 -16.22 8.02
N TRP A 81 -20.93 -16.89 7.05
CA TRP A 81 -20.34 -18.21 7.27
C TRP A 81 -19.16 -18.14 8.23
N THR A 82 -19.04 -19.16 9.04
CA THR A 82 -17.83 -19.50 9.79
C THR A 82 -16.79 -20.14 8.85
N LEU A 83 -15.54 -20.26 9.31
CA LEU A 83 -14.51 -20.98 8.55
C LEU A 83 -14.93 -22.43 8.24
N ALA A 84 -15.63 -23.11 9.17
CA ALA A 84 -16.12 -24.46 8.95
C ALA A 84 -17.19 -24.54 7.85
N GLU A 85 -18.03 -23.52 7.72
CA GLU A 85 -19.04 -23.43 6.66
C GLU A 85 -18.38 -23.11 5.31
N LEU A 86 -17.43 -22.19 5.26
CA LEU A 86 -16.65 -21.90 4.06
C LEU A 86 -15.96 -23.18 3.55
N ARG A 87 -15.27 -23.91 4.43
CA ARG A 87 -14.62 -25.16 4.07
C ARG A 87 -15.61 -26.17 3.47
N ARG A 88 -16.76 -26.37 4.12
CA ARG A 88 -17.79 -27.28 3.62
C ARG A 88 -18.37 -26.84 2.28
N ALA A 89 -18.62 -25.55 2.11
CA ALA A 89 -19.08 -24.95 0.86
C ALA A 89 -18.05 -25.11 -0.27
N SER A 90 -16.75 -25.12 0.07
CA SER A 90 -15.67 -25.42 -0.89
C SER A 90 -15.51 -26.92 -1.19
N GLY A 91 -16.37 -27.77 -0.65
CA GLY A 91 -16.36 -29.22 -0.87
C GLY A 91 -15.21 -29.93 -0.16
N LEU A 92 -14.62 -29.36 0.91
CA LEU A 92 -13.45 -29.89 1.61
C LEU A 92 -13.83 -30.46 2.98
N ARG A 93 -13.29 -31.65 3.32
CA ARG A 93 -13.29 -32.18 4.69
C ARG A 93 -12.10 -31.57 5.45
N VAL A 94 -12.11 -31.67 6.77
CA VAL A 94 -10.97 -31.24 7.62
C VAL A 94 -9.67 -31.90 7.19
N ILE A 95 -9.71 -33.21 6.93
CA ILE A 95 -8.53 -33.97 6.53
C ILE A 95 -7.99 -33.49 5.18
N ASP A 96 -8.86 -33.12 4.22
CA ASP A 96 -8.44 -32.62 2.92
C ASP A 96 -7.66 -31.31 3.06
N VAL A 97 -8.04 -30.43 4.01
CA VAL A 97 -7.32 -29.17 4.30
C VAL A 97 -6.00 -29.45 5.01
N VAL A 98 -6.01 -30.35 5.99
CA VAL A 98 -4.82 -30.75 6.77
C VAL A 98 -3.75 -31.33 5.86
N ASP A 99 -4.14 -32.24 4.95
CA ASP A 99 -3.23 -32.88 3.99
C ASP A 99 -2.67 -31.88 2.96
N GLN A 100 -3.52 -30.96 2.44
CA GLN A 100 -3.08 -29.98 1.44
C GLN A 100 -2.14 -28.91 2.01
N LEU A 101 -2.33 -28.54 3.27
CA LEU A 101 -1.52 -27.49 3.93
C LEU A 101 -0.33 -28.07 4.73
N ASP A 102 -0.19 -29.41 4.83
CA ASP A 102 0.81 -30.11 5.66
C ASP A 102 0.83 -29.55 7.11
N VAL A 103 -0.35 -29.44 7.72
CA VAL A 103 -0.50 -28.93 9.09
C VAL A 103 -1.07 -29.98 10.01
N SER A 104 -0.82 -29.85 11.33
CA SER A 104 -1.43 -30.78 12.27
C SER A 104 -2.96 -30.59 12.37
N TYR A 105 -3.68 -31.68 12.46
CA TYR A 105 -5.15 -31.70 12.66
C TYR A 105 -5.58 -30.81 13.83
N ALA A 106 -4.84 -30.85 14.93
CA ALA A 106 -5.12 -30.04 16.12
C ALA A 106 -4.98 -28.54 15.87
N ASN A 107 -3.97 -28.10 15.11
CA ASN A 107 -3.75 -26.70 14.79
C ASN A 107 -4.87 -26.16 13.88
N TYR A 108 -5.23 -26.91 12.82
CA TYR A 108 -6.33 -26.50 11.95
C TYR A 108 -7.68 -26.46 12.71
N ARG A 109 -7.99 -27.49 13.52
CA ARG A 109 -9.21 -27.51 14.32
C ARG A 109 -9.28 -26.39 15.35
N ARG A 110 -8.14 -25.98 15.91
CA ARG A 110 -8.10 -24.80 16.79
C ARG A 110 -8.44 -23.54 16.04
N LEU A 111 -7.89 -23.35 14.84
CA LEU A 111 -8.24 -22.22 13.98
C LEU A 111 -9.74 -22.25 13.64
N GLU A 112 -10.27 -23.40 13.19
CA GLU A 112 -11.65 -23.55 12.73
C GLU A 112 -12.68 -23.38 13.85
N ASN A 113 -12.42 -23.89 15.06
CA ASN A 113 -13.38 -23.85 16.17
C ASN A 113 -13.23 -22.64 17.09
N GLU A 114 -11.98 -22.19 17.29
CA GLU A 114 -11.68 -21.15 18.26
C GLU A 114 -11.27 -19.83 17.60
N GLY A 115 -10.97 -19.84 16.31
CA GLY A 115 -10.39 -18.69 15.61
C GLY A 115 -9.03 -18.29 16.17
N ARG A 116 -8.21 -19.27 16.56
CA ARG A 116 -6.88 -19.06 17.15
C ARG A 116 -5.82 -19.90 16.48
N VAL A 117 -4.60 -19.35 16.43
CA VAL A 117 -3.41 -20.10 16.07
C VAL A 117 -2.38 -20.01 17.19
N THR A 118 -1.48 -20.98 17.25
CA THR A 118 -0.29 -20.86 18.11
C THR A 118 0.67 -19.83 17.51
N PRO A 119 1.51 -19.17 18.33
CA PRO A 119 2.52 -18.23 17.80
C PRO A 119 3.45 -18.85 16.75
N ARG A 120 3.66 -20.16 16.77
CA ARG A 120 4.47 -20.92 15.78
C ARG A 120 3.70 -21.24 14.49
N SER A 121 2.40 -21.02 14.44
CA SER A 121 1.54 -21.35 13.30
C SER A 121 0.91 -20.11 12.66
N TYR A 122 1.56 -18.96 12.76
CA TYR A 122 1.04 -17.68 12.23
C TYR A 122 0.80 -17.72 10.69
N ALA A 123 1.61 -18.50 9.97
CA ALA A 123 1.46 -18.68 8.52
C ALA A 123 0.21 -19.49 8.13
N LEU A 124 -0.49 -20.11 9.09
CA LEU A 124 -1.67 -20.92 8.80
C LEU A 124 -2.82 -20.08 8.23
N VAL A 125 -3.02 -18.86 8.71
CA VAL A 125 -4.12 -17.99 8.24
C VAL A 125 -3.93 -17.58 6.78
N PRO A 126 -2.77 -17.06 6.34
CA PRO A 126 -2.50 -16.83 4.92
C PRO A 126 -2.62 -18.09 4.05
N ALA A 127 -2.08 -19.22 4.52
CA ALA A 127 -2.15 -20.49 3.77
C ALA A 127 -3.59 -20.99 3.59
N VAL A 128 -4.44 -20.82 4.60
CA VAL A 128 -5.87 -21.15 4.50
C VAL A 128 -6.59 -20.17 3.55
N ALA A 129 -6.25 -18.89 3.56
CA ALA A 129 -6.82 -17.91 2.63
C ALA A 129 -6.50 -18.26 1.17
N GLU A 130 -5.24 -18.61 0.89
CA GLU A 130 -4.78 -19.06 -0.42
C GLU A 130 -5.50 -20.35 -0.86
N LEU A 131 -5.61 -21.34 0.03
CA LEU A 131 -6.33 -22.58 -0.26
C LEU A 131 -7.79 -22.34 -0.70
N PHE A 132 -8.46 -21.38 -0.11
CA PHE A 132 -9.83 -21.02 -0.50
C PHE A 132 -9.91 -19.98 -1.62
N GLY A 133 -8.79 -19.47 -2.13
CA GLY A 133 -8.73 -18.47 -3.20
C GLY A 133 -9.36 -17.14 -2.80
N ILE A 134 -9.30 -16.77 -1.51
CA ILE A 134 -9.83 -15.52 -0.98
C ILE A 134 -8.72 -14.68 -0.32
N PRO A 135 -8.82 -13.35 -0.33
CA PRO A 135 -7.86 -12.51 0.38
C PRO A 135 -7.93 -12.76 1.90
N VAL A 136 -6.82 -12.54 2.61
CA VAL A 136 -6.75 -12.71 4.07
C VAL A 136 -7.83 -11.90 4.78
N THR A 137 -8.13 -10.69 4.32
CA THR A 137 -9.21 -9.85 4.84
C THR A 137 -10.59 -10.49 4.71
N GLY A 138 -10.83 -11.23 3.63
CA GLY A 138 -12.05 -12.02 3.43
C GLY A 138 -12.12 -13.19 4.42
N LEU A 139 -11.01 -13.91 4.61
CA LEU A 139 -10.93 -15.00 5.59
C LEU A 139 -11.17 -14.50 7.01
N GLU A 140 -10.65 -13.31 7.37
CA GLU A 140 -10.87 -12.69 8.69
C GLU A 140 -12.36 -12.50 9.00
N THR A 141 -13.19 -12.20 8.00
CA THR A 141 -14.65 -12.13 8.16
C THR A 141 -15.24 -13.47 8.64
N HIS A 142 -14.80 -14.58 8.04
CA HIS A 142 -15.25 -15.92 8.42
C HIS A 142 -14.73 -16.33 9.80
N LEU A 143 -13.51 -15.95 10.14
CA LEU A 143 -12.91 -16.18 11.46
C LEU A 143 -13.60 -15.36 12.56
N ALA A 144 -14.00 -14.13 12.28
CA ALA A 144 -14.78 -13.30 13.20
C ALA A 144 -16.20 -13.86 13.45
N ASN A 145 -16.75 -14.63 12.51
CA ASN A 145 -18.04 -15.27 12.65
C ASN A 145 -18.04 -16.51 13.57
N ILE A 146 -16.87 -17.04 13.92
CA ILE A 146 -16.76 -18.19 14.82
C ILE A 146 -17.35 -17.83 16.20
N PRO A 147 -18.23 -18.70 16.79
CA PRO A 147 -18.86 -18.39 18.09
C PRO A 147 -17.87 -18.06 19.19
N ALA A 148 -16.72 -18.74 19.24
CA ALA A 148 -15.67 -18.47 20.22
C ALA A 148 -15.02 -17.08 20.02
N SER A 149 -14.84 -16.64 18.76
CA SER A 149 -14.34 -15.30 18.43
C SER A 149 -15.35 -14.22 18.85
N LYS A 150 -16.62 -14.40 18.51
CA LYS A 150 -17.72 -13.50 18.93
C LYS A 150 -17.80 -13.38 20.45
N LYS A 151 -17.70 -14.51 21.16
CA LYS A 151 -17.72 -14.53 22.63
C LYS A 151 -16.57 -13.70 23.20
N ARG A 152 -15.32 -13.87 22.71
CA ARG A 152 -14.16 -13.08 23.17
C ARG A 152 -14.37 -11.58 22.95
N VAL A 153 -14.82 -11.19 21.75
CA VAL A 153 -15.11 -9.79 21.41
C VAL A 153 -16.17 -9.20 22.34
N THR A 154 -17.24 -9.95 22.60
CA THR A 154 -18.33 -9.52 23.51
C THR A 154 -17.82 -9.37 24.95
N GLN A 155 -16.99 -10.30 25.44
CA GLN A 155 -16.42 -10.23 26.78
C GLN A 155 -15.40 -9.10 26.94
N ALA A 156 -14.61 -8.82 25.90
CA ALA A 156 -13.63 -7.73 25.93
C ALA A 156 -14.27 -6.34 25.89
N HIS A 157 -15.44 -6.20 25.32
CA HIS A 157 -16.08 -4.89 25.10
C HIS A 157 -16.28 -4.07 26.40
N PRO A 158 -16.88 -4.58 27.49
CA PRO A 158 -17.06 -3.81 28.71
C PRO A 158 -15.72 -3.44 29.38
N LEU A 159 -14.73 -4.33 29.36
CA LEU A 159 -13.41 -4.05 29.92
C LEU A 159 -12.70 -2.92 29.19
N LEU A 160 -12.79 -2.91 27.86
CA LEU A 160 -12.22 -1.83 27.04
C LEU A 160 -12.98 -0.51 27.22
N ALA A 161 -14.28 -0.53 27.46
CA ALA A 161 -15.07 0.65 27.82
C ALA A 161 -14.60 1.24 29.17
N THR A 162 -14.48 0.42 30.20
CA THR A 162 -13.95 0.83 31.51
C THR A 162 -12.54 1.44 31.39
N MET A 163 -11.66 0.85 30.60
CA MET A 163 -10.32 1.40 30.35
C MET A 163 -10.37 2.76 29.64
N GLN A 164 -11.30 2.95 28.70
CA GLN A 164 -11.47 4.24 28.03
C GLN A 164 -11.96 5.31 29.02
N ASP A 165 -12.87 4.97 29.90
CA ASP A 165 -13.37 5.87 30.93
C ASP A 165 -12.26 6.24 31.94
N THR A 166 -11.34 5.33 32.21
CA THR A 166 -10.22 5.54 33.13
C THR A 166 -9.09 6.34 32.49
N TYR A 167 -8.65 5.94 31.30
CA TYR A 167 -7.41 6.44 30.69
C TYR A 167 -7.61 7.49 29.59
N VAL A 168 -8.83 7.76 29.12
CA VAL A 168 -9.08 8.73 28.04
C VAL A 168 -9.76 10.01 28.58
N LEU A 169 -9.39 10.42 29.79
CA LEU A 169 -9.85 11.67 30.40
C LEU A 169 -9.00 12.87 29.93
N PRO A 170 -9.56 14.10 29.92
CA PRO A 170 -8.79 15.30 29.68
C PRO A 170 -7.67 15.47 30.72
N GLY A 171 -6.44 15.70 30.28
CA GLY A 171 -5.29 15.89 31.16
C GLY A 171 -4.66 14.60 31.71
N GLU A 172 -5.30 13.43 31.56
CA GLU A 172 -4.75 12.17 31.98
C GLU A 172 -3.54 11.77 31.13
N LEU A 173 -2.44 11.41 31.76
CA LEU A 173 -1.20 10.97 31.12
C LEU A 173 -0.86 9.49 31.39
N ALA A 174 -1.45 8.91 32.43
CA ALA A 174 -1.22 7.50 32.77
C ALA A 174 -1.63 6.56 31.61
N LEU A 175 -0.94 5.47 31.47
CA LEU A 175 -1.22 4.41 30.50
C LEU A 175 -1.56 3.12 31.27
N PRO A 176 -2.39 2.23 30.68
CA PRO A 176 -2.68 0.94 31.29
C PRO A 176 -1.41 0.12 31.48
N GLY A 177 -1.17 -0.34 32.69
CA GLY A 177 -0.05 -1.19 33.07
C GLY A 177 -0.40 -2.68 32.99
N PRO A 178 0.60 -3.57 33.05
CA PRO A 178 0.36 -5.01 33.06
C PRO A 178 -0.37 -5.49 34.32
N ASP A 179 -0.33 -4.73 35.41
CA ASP A 179 -0.96 -5.04 36.69
C ASP A 179 -2.40 -4.47 36.80
N ASP A 180 -2.87 -3.75 35.81
CA ASP A 180 -4.24 -3.26 35.74
C ASP A 180 -5.23 -4.44 35.66
N PRO A 181 -6.27 -4.50 36.53
CA PRO A 181 -7.22 -5.60 36.54
C PRO A 181 -7.89 -5.82 35.17
N SER A 182 -8.28 -4.75 34.48
CA SER A 182 -8.89 -4.88 33.14
C SER A 182 -7.90 -5.42 32.11
N VAL A 183 -6.60 -5.11 32.25
CA VAL A 183 -5.53 -5.67 31.39
C VAL A 183 -5.33 -7.15 31.68
N GLN A 184 -5.38 -7.56 32.94
CA GLN A 184 -5.28 -8.97 33.34
C GLN A 184 -6.44 -9.79 32.79
N ASP A 185 -7.67 -9.30 32.96
CA ASP A 185 -8.88 -9.97 32.41
C ASP A 185 -8.82 -10.07 30.87
N LEU A 186 -8.40 -9.01 30.18
CA LEU A 186 -8.19 -9.03 28.73
C LEU A 186 -7.09 -10.01 28.31
N ALA A 187 -6.02 -10.11 29.12
CA ALA A 187 -4.92 -11.04 28.87
C ALA A 187 -5.41 -12.50 28.93
N GLU A 188 -6.31 -12.82 29.86
CA GLU A 188 -6.96 -14.14 29.95
C GLU A 188 -7.89 -14.38 28.74
N ILE A 189 -8.76 -13.41 28.41
CA ILE A 189 -9.69 -13.51 27.27
C ILE A 189 -8.93 -13.80 25.98
N PHE A 190 -7.86 -13.06 25.70
CA PHE A 190 -7.07 -13.22 24.48
C PHE A 190 -5.97 -14.27 24.58
N CYS A 191 -5.72 -14.87 25.75
CA CYS A 191 -4.62 -15.79 26.06
C CYS A 191 -3.26 -15.22 25.63
N ARG A 192 -2.97 -14.00 26.07
CA ARG A 192 -1.72 -13.28 25.77
C ARG A 192 -1.12 -12.72 27.05
N PRO A 193 0.23 -12.53 27.10
CA PRO A 193 0.87 -11.94 28.28
C PRO A 193 0.29 -10.54 28.59
N PRO A 194 0.03 -10.20 29.86
CA PRO A 194 -0.49 -8.89 30.26
C PRO A 194 0.35 -7.73 29.74
N LEU A 195 1.67 -7.86 29.74
CA LEU A 195 2.58 -6.84 29.21
C LEU A 195 2.35 -6.55 27.71
N SER A 196 2.00 -7.57 26.92
CA SER A 196 1.68 -7.39 25.51
C SER A 196 0.38 -6.60 25.33
N LEU A 197 -0.64 -6.91 26.13
CA LEU A 197 -1.90 -6.17 26.16
C LEU A 197 -1.68 -4.72 26.61
N ALA A 198 -0.97 -4.52 27.71
CA ALA A 198 -0.68 -3.18 28.24
C ALA A 198 0.00 -2.28 27.18
N ARG A 199 0.96 -2.81 26.43
CA ARG A 199 1.65 -2.07 25.35
C ARG A 199 0.72 -1.68 24.23
N LEU A 200 -0.11 -2.61 23.73
CA LEU A 200 -1.07 -2.33 22.66
C LEU A 200 -2.15 -1.35 23.13
N LEU A 201 -2.69 -1.55 24.31
CA LEU A 201 -3.72 -0.68 24.87
C LEU A 201 -3.18 0.72 25.16
N GLY A 202 -1.95 0.84 25.65
CA GLY A 202 -1.27 2.13 25.79
C GLY A 202 -1.13 2.87 24.46
N HIS A 203 -0.79 2.16 23.38
CA HIS A 203 -0.75 2.72 22.04
C HIS A 203 -2.15 3.19 21.57
N GLU A 204 -3.20 2.36 21.75
CA GLU A 204 -4.56 2.72 21.35
C GLU A 204 -5.15 3.87 22.19
N VAL A 205 -4.89 3.89 23.50
CA VAL A 205 -5.22 5.05 24.37
C VAL A 205 -4.58 6.33 23.83
N GLY A 206 -3.30 6.27 23.45
CA GLY A 206 -2.60 7.39 22.83
C GLY A 206 -3.28 7.86 21.52
N ARG A 207 -3.72 6.94 20.68
CA ARG A 207 -4.46 7.25 19.42
C ARG A 207 -5.81 7.90 19.70
N ILE A 208 -6.57 7.36 20.66
CA ILE A 208 -7.88 7.89 21.05
C ILE A 208 -7.73 9.29 21.65
N ARG A 209 -6.75 9.51 22.54
CA ARG A 209 -6.44 10.85 23.09
C ARG A 209 -6.07 11.85 22.00
N ALA A 210 -5.28 11.44 21.03
CA ALA A 210 -4.93 12.30 19.88
C ALA A 210 -6.16 12.65 19.03
N ALA A 211 -7.07 11.69 18.80
CA ALA A 211 -8.32 11.96 18.09
C ALA A 211 -9.24 12.89 18.87
N LYS A 212 -9.40 12.71 20.18
CA LYS A 212 -10.17 13.61 21.05
C LYS A 212 -9.60 15.04 21.04
N ARG A 213 -8.27 15.20 21.08
CA ARG A 213 -7.63 16.54 21.01
C ARG A 213 -7.90 17.23 19.66
N ARG A 214 -7.83 16.49 18.54
CA ARG A 214 -8.16 17.06 17.22
C ARG A 214 -9.64 17.42 17.14
N LEU A 215 -10.53 16.58 17.65
CA LEU A 215 -11.96 16.89 17.72
C LEU A 215 -12.22 18.19 18.50
N ALA A 216 -11.65 18.31 19.71
CA ALA A 216 -11.78 19.53 20.50
C ALA A 216 -11.22 20.77 19.79
N ALA A 217 -10.12 20.65 19.05
CA ALA A 217 -9.57 21.75 18.26
C ALA A 217 -10.52 22.16 17.12
N TYR A 218 -11.10 21.19 16.40
CA TYR A 218 -12.10 21.47 15.38
C TYR A 218 -13.37 22.10 15.96
N GLU A 219 -13.88 21.63 17.10
CA GLU A 219 -15.03 22.19 17.78
C GLU A 219 -14.78 23.64 18.24
N ALA A 220 -13.59 23.90 18.78
CA ALA A 220 -13.18 25.26 19.14
C ALA A 220 -13.11 26.18 17.90
N THR A 221 -12.52 25.71 16.80
CA THR A 221 -12.45 26.49 15.55
C THR A 221 -13.84 26.66 14.92
N ALA A 222 -14.73 25.68 15.00
CA ALA A 222 -16.11 25.80 14.52
C ALA A 222 -16.90 26.84 15.29
N HIS A 223 -16.53 27.07 16.57
CA HIS A 223 -17.22 28.08 17.42
C HIS A 223 -16.56 29.47 17.35
N TYR A 224 -15.22 29.56 17.30
CA TYR A 224 -14.44 30.78 17.41
C TYR A 224 -13.67 31.18 16.14
N GLY A 225 -13.82 30.46 15.03
CA GLY A 225 -13.11 30.74 13.78
C GLY A 225 -13.40 32.13 13.24
N ALA A 226 -12.42 32.71 12.58
CA ALA A 226 -12.46 34.11 12.16
C ALA A 226 -13.42 34.37 10.98
N SER A 227 -13.82 33.35 10.23
CA SER A 227 -14.74 33.44 9.09
C SER A 227 -15.76 32.31 9.07
N ALA A 228 -16.91 32.57 8.40
CA ALA A 228 -17.93 31.54 8.20
C ALA A 228 -17.43 30.30 7.46
N ASP A 229 -16.53 30.48 6.49
CA ASP A 229 -15.92 29.38 5.74
C ASP A 229 -15.00 28.54 6.62
N GLU A 230 -14.22 29.18 7.48
CA GLU A 230 -13.37 28.48 8.45
C GLU A 230 -14.20 27.69 9.47
N GLN A 231 -15.27 28.28 9.98
CA GLN A 231 -16.20 27.62 10.90
C GLN A 231 -16.88 26.43 10.24
N ALA A 232 -17.34 26.56 8.98
CA ALA A 232 -17.97 25.48 8.23
C ALA A 232 -16.98 24.32 7.95
N ALA A 233 -15.75 24.64 7.54
CA ALA A 233 -14.68 23.65 7.33
C ALA A 233 -14.34 22.91 8.63
N ALA A 234 -14.26 23.62 9.75
CA ALA A 234 -14.00 23.03 11.07
C ALA A 234 -15.18 22.15 11.54
N HIS A 235 -16.42 22.51 11.26
CA HIS A 235 -17.59 21.69 11.54
C HIS A 235 -17.53 20.34 10.82
N ASN A 236 -17.19 20.36 9.52
CA ASN A 236 -16.97 19.14 8.75
C ASN A 236 -15.80 18.29 9.30
N GLY A 237 -14.71 18.94 9.69
CA GLY A 237 -13.57 18.28 10.32
C GLY A 237 -13.94 17.61 11.65
N ALA A 238 -14.73 18.27 12.48
CA ALA A 238 -15.24 17.72 13.74
C ALA A 238 -16.10 16.47 13.50
N GLU A 239 -16.97 16.48 12.51
CA GLU A 239 -17.81 15.33 12.17
C GLU A 239 -16.98 14.13 11.69
N VAL A 240 -15.95 14.35 10.88
CA VAL A 240 -15.02 13.30 10.44
C VAL A 240 -14.29 12.69 11.63
N GLU A 241 -13.78 13.53 12.57
CA GLU A 241 -13.06 13.01 13.75
C GLU A 241 -14.02 12.32 14.74
N ARG A 242 -15.28 12.73 14.87
CA ARG A 242 -16.29 12.00 15.67
C ARG A 242 -16.52 10.59 15.13
N ARG A 243 -16.75 10.45 13.81
CA ARG A 243 -16.92 9.15 13.17
C ARG A 243 -15.69 8.28 13.33
N ARG A 244 -14.49 8.88 13.16
CA ARG A 244 -13.22 8.19 13.37
C ARG A 244 -13.06 7.69 14.80
N LEU A 245 -13.38 8.54 15.78
CA LEU A 245 -13.31 8.19 17.20
C LEU A 245 -14.28 7.05 17.54
N ALA A 246 -15.53 7.14 17.10
CA ALA A 246 -16.53 6.11 17.26
C ALA A 246 -16.06 4.77 16.65
N TYR A 247 -15.49 4.80 15.44
CA TYR A 247 -14.92 3.62 14.81
C TYR A 247 -13.76 3.01 15.58
N LEU A 248 -12.79 3.83 16.04
CA LEU A 248 -11.63 3.37 16.80
C LEU A 248 -12.06 2.63 18.08
N MET A 249 -13.06 3.18 18.77
CA MET A 249 -13.58 2.62 20.02
C MET A 249 -14.39 1.34 19.77
N ALA A 250 -15.35 1.37 18.86
CA ALA A 250 -16.23 0.23 18.58
C ALA A 250 -15.49 -0.96 17.95
N SER A 251 -14.50 -0.72 17.11
CA SER A 251 -13.75 -1.76 16.39
C SER A 251 -12.64 -2.40 17.22
N LEU A 252 -12.20 -1.78 18.32
CA LEU A 252 -11.01 -2.21 19.07
C LEU A 252 -11.04 -3.68 19.52
N PRO A 253 -12.15 -4.21 20.10
CA PRO A 253 -12.18 -5.62 20.53
C PRO A 253 -11.97 -6.59 19.37
N GLY A 254 -12.63 -6.34 18.22
CA GLY A 254 -12.49 -7.15 17.02
C GLY A 254 -11.10 -7.06 16.39
N ARG A 255 -10.51 -5.87 16.39
CA ARG A 255 -9.13 -5.65 15.90
C ARG A 255 -8.10 -6.37 16.77
N LEU A 256 -8.29 -6.38 18.11
CA LEU A 256 -7.43 -7.14 19.02
C LEU A 256 -7.53 -8.65 18.74
N ASP A 257 -8.74 -9.18 18.57
CA ASP A 257 -8.94 -10.60 18.26
C ASP A 257 -8.29 -10.99 16.93
N ALA A 258 -8.48 -10.18 15.88
CA ALA A 258 -7.87 -10.40 14.56
C ALA A 258 -6.33 -10.31 14.62
N PHE A 259 -5.79 -9.28 15.28
CA PHE A 259 -4.35 -9.12 15.42
C PHE A 259 -3.70 -10.27 16.18
N PHE A 260 -4.23 -10.63 17.34
CA PHE A 260 -3.68 -11.72 18.15
C PHE A 260 -3.81 -13.09 17.51
N ARG A 261 -4.71 -13.26 16.55
CA ARG A 261 -4.81 -14.47 15.74
C ARG A 261 -3.56 -14.72 14.91
N CYS A 262 -2.95 -13.66 14.37
CA CYS A 262 -1.79 -13.72 13.48
C CYS A 262 -0.53 -13.07 14.06
N ALA A 263 -0.56 -12.58 15.31
CA ALA A 263 0.55 -11.84 15.90
C ALA A 263 1.84 -12.66 15.95
N LEU A 264 2.90 -12.09 15.37
CA LEU A 264 4.21 -12.69 15.29
C LEU A 264 4.96 -12.59 16.61
N PRO A 265 5.71 -13.61 17.01
CA PRO A 265 6.72 -13.50 18.07
C PRO A 265 7.77 -12.43 17.71
N SER A 266 8.45 -11.89 18.74
CA SER A 266 9.47 -10.83 18.58
C SER A 266 10.53 -11.20 17.53
N ASP A 267 11.06 -12.41 17.59
CA ASP A 267 12.13 -12.87 16.70
C ASP A 267 11.62 -13.04 15.25
N SER A 268 10.41 -13.56 15.08
CA SER A 268 9.78 -13.69 13.76
C SER A 268 9.47 -12.32 13.17
N TRP A 269 8.97 -11.37 13.96
CA TRP A 269 8.78 -9.98 13.53
C TRP A 269 10.09 -9.33 13.12
N ARG A 270 11.16 -9.49 13.93
CA ARG A 270 12.49 -8.97 13.62
C ARG A 270 13.01 -9.54 12.30
N ALA A 271 12.91 -10.85 12.09
CA ALA A 271 13.35 -11.50 10.86
C ALA A 271 12.58 -11.02 9.63
N LEU A 272 11.25 -10.95 9.70
CA LEU A 272 10.43 -10.44 8.58
C LEU A 272 10.70 -8.97 8.28
N ALA A 273 10.86 -8.15 9.32
CA ALA A 273 11.15 -6.74 9.16
C ALA A 273 12.56 -6.50 8.58
N LEU A 274 13.53 -7.34 8.91
CA LEU A 274 14.86 -7.33 8.30
C LEU A 274 14.79 -7.80 6.85
N LEU A 275 14.07 -8.88 6.54
CA LEU A 275 13.84 -9.34 5.16
C LEU A 275 13.13 -8.29 4.31
N HIS A 276 12.15 -7.60 4.88
CA HIS A 276 11.49 -6.46 4.22
C HIS A 276 12.47 -5.32 3.93
N LEU A 277 13.37 -5.00 4.87
CA LEU A 277 14.43 -4.02 4.62
C LEU A 277 15.38 -4.48 3.50
N VAL A 278 15.76 -5.76 3.49
CA VAL A 278 16.61 -6.34 2.43
C VAL A 278 15.90 -6.30 1.07
N GLY A 279 14.66 -6.74 0.99
CA GLY A 279 13.87 -6.73 -0.25
C GLY A 279 13.60 -5.31 -0.77
N ARG A 280 13.39 -4.35 0.16
CA ARG A 280 13.12 -2.94 -0.18
C ARG A 280 14.36 -2.17 -0.61
N PHE A 281 15.54 -2.53 -0.06
CA PHE A 281 16.81 -1.82 -0.29
C PHE A 281 17.78 -2.57 -1.18
N GLY A 282 17.39 -3.74 -1.70
CA GLY A 282 18.26 -4.55 -2.54
C GLY A 282 19.49 -5.09 -1.80
N LEU A 283 20.47 -5.61 -2.55
CA LEU A 283 21.71 -6.25 -2.08
C LEU A 283 22.71 -5.33 -1.33
N TRP A 284 22.22 -4.31 -0.62
CA TRP A 284 23.06 -3.30 0.06
C TRP A 284 23.47 -3.65 1.47
N LEU A 285 23.08 -4.80 1.95
CA LEU A 285 23.66 -5.31 3.17
C LEU A 285 25.11 -5.71 2.86
N SER A 286 26.05 -5.23 3.67
CA SER A 286 27.41 -5.76 3.64
C SER A 286 27.34 -7.29 3.85
N PRO A 287 28.33 -8.06 3.39
CA PRO A 287 28.36 -9.51 3.66
C PRO A 287 28.13 -9.86 5.12
N THR A 288 28.65 -9.06 6.05
CA THR A 288 28.44 -9.22 7.50
C THR A 288 26.98 -8.98 7.92
N GLN A 289 26.31 -7.99 7.31
CA GLN A 289 24.90 -7.68 7.58
C GLN A 289 23.95 -8.68 6.94
N LEU A 290 24.34 -9.26 5.78
CA LEU A 290 23.64 -10.38 5.17
C LEU A 290 23.73 -11.61 6.09
N GLN A 291 24.92 -11.93 6.60
CA GLN A 291 25.16 -13.03 7.50
C GLN A 291 24.38 -12.86 8.81
N GLU A 292 24.35 -11.66 9.42
CA GLU A 292 23.50 -11.36 10.59
C GLU A 292 22.00 -11.49 10.27
N SER A 293 21.59 -11.18 9.04
CA SER A 293 20.19 -11.34 8.60
C SER A 293 19.87 -12.81 8.37
N GLU A 294 20.78 -13.57 7.78
CA GLU A 294 20.68 -15.02 7.59
C GLU A 294 20.68 -15.76 8.93
N GLU A 295 21.52 -15.39 9.89
CA GLU A 295 21.51 -15.92 11.25
C GLU A 295 20.20 -15.60 11.97
N SER A 296 19.63 -14.40 11.76
CA SER A 296 18.32 -14.03 12.30
C SER A 296 17.18 -14.81 11.64
N VAL A 297 17.28 -15.10 10.34
CA VAL A 297 16.34 -15.98 9.62
C VAL A 297 16.54 -17.44 10.03
N LEU A 298 17.79 -17.86 10.28
CA LEU A 298 18.13 -19.20 10.76
C LEU A 298 17.66 -19.46 12.19
N SER A 299 17.45 -18.43 12.99
CA SER A 299 16.82 -18.54 14.32
C SER A 299 15.31 -18.82 14.25
N ILE A 300 14.68 -18.64 13.06
CA ILE A 300 13.27 -19.01 12.84
C ILE A 300 13.16 -20.54 12.85
N PRO A 301 12.19 -21.13 13.58
CA PRO A 301 11.97 -22.57 13.60
C PRO A 301 11.86 -23.16 12.19
N SER A 302 12.45 -24.34 11.96
CA SER A 302 12.50 -25.00 10.64
C SER A 302 11.14 -25.24 10.00
N SER A 303 10.08 -25.38 10.81
CA SER A 303 8.69 -25.46 10.35
C SER A 303 8.19 -24.16 9.72
N MET A 304 8.77 -23.02 10.08
CA MET A 304 8.48 -21.70 9.50
C MET A 304 9.38 -21.39 8.30
N ARG A 305 10.57 -21.99 8.23
CA ARG A 305 11.49 -21.83 7.09
C ARG A 305 10.98 -22.47 5.81
N ARG A 306 10.08 -23.47 5.90
CA ARG A 306 9.49 -24.11 4.71
C ARG A 306 8.53 -23.21 3.94
N SER A 307 8.00 -22.16 4.57
CA SER A 307 7.17 -21.14 3.94
C SER A 307 7.97 -19.90 3.49
N LEU A 308 9.27 -19.84 3.80
CA LEU A 308 10.15 -18.81 3.28
C LEU A 308 10.80 -19.33 1.99
N PRO A 309 10.81 -18.55 0.89
CA PRO A 309 11.53 -18.95 -0.31
C PRO A 309 13.01 -19.12 -0.01
N SER A 310 13.64 -20.07 -0.72
CA SER A 310 15.08 -20.24 -0.67
C SER A 310 15.78 -18.91 -0.96
N PRO A 311 16.89 -18.59 -0.26
CA PRO A 311 17.69 -17.40 -0.56
C PRO A 311 18.16 -17.30 -2.01
N GLU A 312 18.16 -18.43 -2.73
CA GLU A 312 18.54 -18.53 -4.14
C GLU A 312 17.44 -18.07 -5.13
N SER A 313 16.19 -17.87 -4.68
CA SER A 313 15.12 -17.38 -5.54
C SER A 313 14.79 -15.91 -5.25
N THR A 314 15.49 -15.01 -5.92
CA THR A 314 15.16 -13.57 -5.92
C THR A 314 13.72 -13.25 -6.35
N LEU A 315 13.06 -14.13 -7.08
CA LEU A 315 11.64 -14.07 -7.43
C LEU A 315 10.70 -14.33 -6.24
N GLY A 316 11.09 -15.21 -5.30
CA GLY A 316 10.29 -15.51 -4.12
C GLY A 316 10.30 -14.40 -3.07
N LEU A 317 11.37 -13.62 -2.96
CA LEU A 317 11.44 -12.44 -2.07
C LEU A 317 10.46 -11.34 -2.51
N HIS A 318 10.22 -11.17 -3.82
CA HIS A 318 9.22 -10.23 -4.34
C HIS A 318 7.78 -10.66 -4.04
N GLN A 319 7.48 -11.95 -4.06
CA GLN A 319 6.12 -12.45 -3.78
C GLN A 319 5.77 -12.37 -2.28
N ILE A 320 6.72 -12.66 -1.38
CA ILE A 320 6.52 -12.46 0.07
C ILE A 320 6.39 -10.97 0.40
N SER A 321 7.06 -10.07 -0.31
CA SER A 321 7.00 -8.63 -0.04
C SER A 321 5.63 -8.02 -0.32
N SER A 322 4.85 -8.49 -1.28
CA SER A 322 3.56 -7.88 -1.62
C SER A 322 2.44 -8.27 -0.66
N GLU A 323 2.30 -9.53 -0.29
CA GLU A 323 1.22 -10.00 0.60
C GLU A 323 1.57 -9.81 2.10
N GLY A 324 2.82 -10.04 2.49
CA GLY A 324 3.32 -9.74 3.83
C GLY A 324 3.43 -8.24 4.09
N GLU A 325 3.66 -7.43 3.06
CA GLU A 325 3.81 -5.97 3.16
C GLU A 325 2.48 -5.30 3.54
N GLU A 326 1.35 -5.68 2.95
CA GLU A 326 0.04 -5.14 3.31
C GLU A 326 -0.34 -5.48 4.75
N HIS A 327 -0.10 -6.71 5.19
CA HIS A 327 -0.37 -7.11 6.57
C HIS A 327 0.56 -6.41 7.57
N CYS A 328 1.87 -6.35 7.29
CA CYS A 328 2.84 -5.67 8.13
C CYS A 328 2.59 -4.15 8.16
N GLN A 329 2.22 -3.52 7.05
CA GLN A 329 1.88 -2.09 7.01
C GLN A 329 0.59 -1.78 7.78
N ALA A 330 -0.45 -2.61 7.65
CA ALA A 330 -1.72 -2.44 8.36
C ALA A 330 -1.54 -2.52 9.89
N HIS A 331 -0.61 -3.35 10.37
CA HIS A 331 -0.39 -3.60 11.80
C HIS A 331 0.95 -3.08 12.34
N ARG A 332 1.76 -2.38 11.53
CA ARG A 332 3.11 -1.92 11.90
C ARG A 332 3.12 -1.17 13.25
N SER A 333 2.19 -0.24 13.45
CA SER A 333 2.12 0.54 14.70
C SER A 333 1.86 -0.32 15.95
N TRP A 334 1.19 -1.46 15.79
CA TRP A 334 0.95 -2.41 16.86
C TRP A 334 2.17 -3.28 17.13
N TYR A 335 2.88 -3.71 16.07
CA TYR A 335 4.17 -4.40 16.25
C TYR A 335 5.23 -3.48 16.86
N ASP A 336 5.26 -2.21 16.50
CA ASP A 336 6.14 -1.21 17.10
C ASP A 336 5.85 -1.03 18.59
N ALA A 337 4.58 -1.03 18.98
CA ALA A 337 4.18 -0.96 20.37
C ALA A 337 4.51 -2.25 21.14
N LEU A 338 4.31 -3.43 20.52
CA LEU A 338 4.63 -4.73 21.15
C LEU A 338 6.12 -4.94 21.35
N HIS A 339 6.92 -4.55 20.36
CA HIS A 339 8.35 -4.84 20.28
C HIS A 339 9.21 -3.58 20.13
N PRO A 340 9.16 -2.64 21.09
CA PRO A 340 9.81 -1.32 20.97
C PRO A 340 11.33 -1.41 20.73
N GLY A 341 11.99 -2.46 21.25
CA GLY A 341 13.42 -2.69 20.99
C GLY A 341 13.72 -3.04 19.54
N VAL A 342 12.88 -3.87 18.90
CA VAL A 342 12.99 -4.21 17.49
C VAL A 342 12.72 -3.00 16.63
N SER A 343 11.68 -2.25 16.92
CA SER A 343 11.32 -1.01 16.21
C SER A 343 12.46 0.00 16.22
N ARG A 344 13.13 0.19 17.37
CA ARG A 344 14.29 1.09 17.48
C ARG A 344 15.44 0.64 16.57
N LEU A 345 15.81 -0.65 16.62
CA LEU A 345 16.86 -1.20 15.77
C LEU A 345 16.55 -1.04 14.28
N LEU A 346 15.29 -1.26 13.89
CA LEU A 346 14.86 -1.09 12.50
C LEU A 346 14.96 0.38 12.06
N HIS A 347 14.55 1.32 12.90
CA HIS A 347 14.66 2.77 12.62
C HIS A 347 16.13 3.22 12.55
N GLU A 348 16.98 2.75 13.44
CA GLU A 348 18.42 3.06 13.42
C GLU A 348 19.08 2.51 12.14
N ARG A 349 18.79 1.26 11.75
CA ARG A 349 19.31 0.67 10.51
C ARG A 349 18.69 1.33 9.27
N GLU A 350 17.41 1.61 9.30
CA GLU A 350 16.74 2.36 8.24
C GLU A 350 17.36 3.74 8.03
N SER A 351 17.75 4.42 9.09
CA SER A 351 18.46 5.72 9.04
C SER A 351 19.89 5.57 8.52
N GLN A 352 20.62 4.52 8.92
CA GLN A 352 21.99 4.25 8.46
C GLN A 352 22.06 3.89 6.98
N LEU A 353 21.10 3.08 6.49
CA LEU A 353 21.01 2.63 5.09
C LEU A 353 20.59 3.74 4.12
N SER A 354 19.91 4.76 4.61
CA SER A 354 19.27 5.75 3.74
C SER A 354 20.12 6.93 3.38
N GLY A 355 21.26 7.16 4.05
CA GLY A 355 21.96 8.45 3.91
C GLY A 355 21.02 9.62 4.23
N HIS A 356 20.17 9.44 5.23
CA HIS A 356 18.99 10.26 5.48
C HIS A 356 19.35 11.70 5.73
N VAL A 357 18.75 12.58 4.97
CA VAL A 357 18.70 14.00 5.31
C VAL A 357 17.81 14.13 6.57
N PRO A 358 18.29 14.78 7.64
CA PRO A 358 17.47 15.03 8.80
C PRO A 358 16.16 15.72 8.39
N ALA A 359 15.04 15.28 8.94
CA ALA A 359 13.71 15.88 8.67
C ALA A 359 13.72 17.41 8.87
N LYS A 360 14.63 17.93 9.70
CA LYS A 360 14.89 19.35 9.90
C LYS A 360 15.41 20.02 8.63
N GLU A 361 16.42 19.46 7.95
CA GLU A 361 17.00 20.04 6.72
C GLU A 361 15.96 20.06 5.59
N LEU A 362 15.20 18.97 5.44
CA LEU A 362 14.11 18.90 4.48
C LEU A 362 13.02 19.96 4.78
N ARG A 363 12.72 20.16 6.07
CA ARG A 363 11.80 21.21 6.52
C ARG A 363 12.32 22.61 6.18
N ASP A 364 13.59 22.88 6.41
CA ASP A 364 14.24 24.17 6.11
C ASP A 364 14.23 24.45 4.60
N TYR A 365 14.38 23.42 3.76
CA TYR A 365 14.25 23.54 2.30
C TYR A 365 12.84 23.98 1.89
N PHE A 366 11.81 23.30 2.37
CA PHE A 366 10.41 23.67 2.03
C PHE A 366 9.99 24.99 2.66
N ALA A 367 10.40 25.29 3.90
CA ALA A 367 10.09 26.55 4.57
C ALA A 367 10.65 27.78 3.84
N SER A 368 11.81 27.63 3.20
CA SER A 368 12.44 28.72 2.45
C SER A 368 12.09 28.71 0.95
N ALA A 369 11.39 27.70 0.46
CA ALA A 369 11.01 27.61 -0.95
C ALA A 369 9.83 28.54 -1.27
N HIS A 370 9.88 29.11 -2.50
CA HIS A 370 8.76 29.79 -3.12
C HIS A 370 8.11 28.94 -4.21
N ALA A 371 8.93 28.19 -4.97
CA ALA A 371 8.46 27.28 -6.00
C ALA A 371 8.97 25.85 -5.78
N VAL A 372 8.10 24.88 -6.11
CA VAL A 372 8.41 23.46 -6.11
C VAL A 372 8.15 22.91 -7.50
N LEU A 373 9.20 22.39 -8.12
CA LEU A 373 9.20 21.77 -9.43
C LEU A 373 9.26 20.26 -9.29
N PHE A 374 8.60 19.55 -10.19
CA PHE A 374 8.55 18.09 -10.23
C PHE A 374 9.05 17.59 -11.57
N SER A 375 9.91 16.57 -11.58
CA SER A 375 10.08 15.72 -12.76
C SER A 375 8.78 14.94 -13.00
N PHE A 376 8.59 14.38 -14.20
CA PHE A 376 7.33 13.74 -14.57
C PHE A 376 7.44 12.22 -14.54
N ASP A 377 8.08 11.62 -15.55
CA ASP A 377 8.23 10.17 -15.65
C ASP A 377 9.18 9.67 -14.57
N GLY A 378 8.81 8.59 -13.89
CA GLY A 378 9.52 8.00 -12.77
C GLY A 378 9.24 8.65 -11.41
N LEU A 379 8.81 9.93 -11.36
CA LEU A 379 8.45 10.63 -10.12
C LEU A 379 6.94 10.73 -9.90
N LEU A 380 6.19 11.16 -10.90
CA LEU A 380 4.72 11.31 -10.82
C LEU A 380 3.98 10.08 -11.33
N CYS A 381 4.48 9.45 -12.38
CA CYS A 381 3.97 8.21 -12.96
C CYS A 381 5.12 7.42 -13.58
N ARG A 382 4.83 6.23 -14.11
CA ARG A 382 5.67 5.51 -15.05
C ARG A 382 4.98 5.51 -16.40
N LEU A 383 5.41 6.39 -17.29
CA LEU A 383 4.69 6.68 -18.52
C LEU A 383 4.58 5.45 -19.45
N PHE A 384 5.68 4.74 -19.64
CA PHE A 384 5.75 3.58 -20.51
C PHE A 384 5.94 2.26 -19.75
N ALA A 385 5.29 2.09 -18.59
CA ALA A 385 5.52 0.96 -17.68
C ALA A 385 5.39 -0.42 -18.35
N THR A 386 4.48 -0.57 -19.33
CA THR A 386 4.16 -1.86 -19.96
C THR A 386 4.47 -1.94 -21.45
N ASN A 387 4.80 -0.82 -22.10
CA ASN A 387 4.90 -0.76 -23.57
C ASN A 387 6.13 -0.01 -24.11
N VAL A 388 7.13 0.27 -23.27
CA VAL A 388 8.35 0.99 -23.68
C VAL A 388 9.04 0.35 -24.88
N GLU A 389 9.08 -0.97 -24.94
CA GLU A 389 9.70 -1.71 -26.02
C GLU A 389 8.93 -1.55 -27.34
N ALA A 390 7.60 -1.65 -27.31
CA ALA A 390 6.75 -1.44 -28.48
C ALA A 390 6.85 -0.02 -29.02
N VAL A 391 6.87 0.99 -28.14
CA VAL A 391 7.06 2.40 -28.52
C VAL A 391 8.43 2.62 -29.13
N SER A 392 9.48 2.05 -28.54
CA SER A 392 10.86 2.15 -29.07
C SER A 392 10.99 1.48 -30.43
N GLN A 393 10.38 0.29 -30.62
CA GLN A 393 10.38 -0.39 -31.92
C GLN A 393 9.64 0.43 -33.00
N SER A 394 8.50 1.03 -32.64
CA SER A 394 7.76 1.91 -33.56
C SER A 394 8.57 3.14 -33.98
N LEU A 395 9.26 3.78 -33.02
CA LEU A 395 10.14 4.91 -33.33
C LEU A 395 11.34 4.52 -34.19
N VAL A 396 11.92 3.35 -33.96
CA VAL A 396 13.02 2.82 -34.79
C VAL A 396 12.51 2.54 -36.21
N HIS A 397 11.35 1.93 -36.35
CA HIS A 397 10.72 1.69 -37.67
C HIS A 397 10.49 3.01 -38.43
N GLU A 398 9.95 4.01 -37.72
CA GLU A 398 9.71 5.33 -38.31
C GLU A 398 11.01 6.05 -38.70
N ALA A 399 12.05 5.95 -37.86
CA ALA A 399 13.37 6.49 -38.17
C ALA A 399 13.98 5.83 -39.43
N HIS A 400 13.80 4.51 -39.58
CA HIS A 400 14.23 3.79 -40.82
C HIS A 400 13.44 4.23 -42.05
N SER A 401 12.11 4.45 -41.94
CA SER A 401 11.29 4.97 -43.04
C SER A 401 11.78 6.34 -43.51
N LEU A 402 12.29 7.14 -42.60
CA LEU A 402 12.93 8.43 -42.84
C LEU A 402 14.40 8.32 -43.27
N ARG A 403 14.92 7.11 -43.47
CA ARG A 403 16.33 6.83 -43.83
C ARG A 403 17.36 7.34 -42.81
N LEU A 404 17.00 7.40 -41.55
CA LEU A 404 17.93 7.72 -40.46
C LEU A 404 18.68 6.46 -40.03
N ALA A 405 19.99 6.59 -39.84
CA ALA A 405 20.79 5.50 -39.29
C ALA A 405 20.49 5.32 -37.81
N THR A 406 20.05 4.13 -37.44
CA THR A 406 19.82 3.74 -36.06
C THR A 406 20.85 2.70 -35.62
N GLY A 407 21.16 2.66 -34.34
CA GLY A 407 22.06 1.64 -33.80
C GLY A 407 21.45 0.23 -33.86
N PRO A 408 22.28 -0.83 -33.67
CA PRO A 408 21.85 -2.23 -33.82
C PRO A 408 20.94 -2.74 -32.69
N ARG A 409 20.69 -1.97 -31.64
CA ARG A 409 19.85 -2.34 -30.49
C ARG A 409 18.64 -1.43 -30.39
N THR A 410 17.47 -2.01 -30.09
CA THR A 410 16.28 -1.26 -29.75
C THR A 410 16.54 -0.43 -28.49
N PRO A 411 16.33 0.89 -28.52
CA PRO A 411 16.55 1.74 -27.37
C PRO A 411 15.53 1.44 -26.28
N THR A 412 15.97 1.50 -25.03
CA THR A 412 15.09 1.34 -23.85
C THR A 412 14.54 2.67 -23.33
N ASP A 413 15.00 3.78 -23.94
CA ASP A 413 14.57 5.15 -23.63
C ASP A 413 14.16 5.86 -24.92
N PRO A 414 12.84 5.99 -25.20
CA PRO A 414 12.33 6.66 -26.40
C PRO A 414 12.76 8.13 -26.53
N VAL A 415 12.83 8.87 -25.42
CA VAL A 415 13.27 10.28 -25.40
C VAL A 415 14.76 10.38 -25.68
N GLY A 416 15.56 9.50 -25.03
CA GLY A 416 17.00 9.40 -25.28
C GLY A 416 17.31 9.00 -26.73
N PHE A 417 16.49 8.13 -27.35
CA PHE A 417 16.60 7.77 -28.75
C PHE A 417 16.38 8.99 -29.68
N LEU A 418 15.32 9.76 -29.46
CA LEU A 418 15.07 10.99 -30.20
C LEU A 418 16.23 11.97 -30.07
N ARG A 419 16.81 12.11 -28.86
CA ARG A 419 17.98 12.94 -28.60
C ARG A 419 19.22 12.47 -29.39
N ALA A 420 19.45 11.16 -29.45
CA ALA A 420 20.61 10.59 -30.17
C ALA A 420 20.57 10.88 -31.68
N LEU A 421 19.38 11.01 -32.25
CA LEU A 421 19.18 11.29 -33.69
C LEU A 421 19.40 12.77 -34.07
N LEU A 422 19.55 13.68 -33.09
CA LEU A 422 19.77 15.13 -33.37
C LEU A 422 21.00 15.43 -34.18
N SER A 423 22.02 14.57 -34.14
CA SER A 423 23.27 14.74 -34.90
C SER A 423 23.18 14.25 -36.34
N SER A 424 22.24 13.37 -36.67
CA SER A 424 22.11 12.69 -37.97
C SER A 424 20.87 13.08 -38.76
N GLY A 425 19.81 13.56 -38.07
CA GLY A 425 18.54 13.89 -38.67
C GLY A 425 18.40 15.35 -39.09
N SER A 426 17.70 15.59 -40.21
CA SER A 426 17.28 16.96 -40.57
C SER A 426 16.23 17.48 -39.61
N PRO A 427 16.04 18.80 -39.47
CA PRO A 427 15.01 19.36 -38.59
C PRO A 427 13.58 18.88 -38.88
N SER A 428 13.26 18.55 -40.11
CA SER A 428 11.94 18.02 -40.50
C SER A 428 11.74 16.58 -40.05
N GLN A 429 12.77 15.72 -40.20
CA GLN A 429 12.76 14.32 -39.75
C GLN A 429 12.65 14.26 -38.22
N ILE A 430 13.40 15.07 -37.51
CA ILE A 430 13.36 15.13 -36.04
C ILE A 430 12.00 15.62 -35.55
N ARG A 431 11.41 16.65 -36.16
CA ARG A 431 10.05 17.10 -35.80
C ARG A 431 8.99 16.04 -36.04
N HIS A 432 9.13 15.25 -37.12
CA HIS A 432 8.22 14.14 -37.38
C HIS A 432 8.30 13.09 -36.27
N LEU A 433 9.50 12.64 -35.93
CA LEU A 433 9.70 11.67 -34.83
C LEU A 433 9.26 12.22 -33.47
N ASP A 434 9.45 13.49 -33.20
CA ASP A 434 8.94 14.18 -32.01
C ASP A 434 7.41 14.16 -31.95
N HIS A 435 6.76 14.37 -33.09
CA HIS A 435 5.31 14.27 -33.18
C HIS A 435 4.81 12.84 -32.92
N VAL A 436 5.44 11.85 -33.56
CA VAL A 436 5.11 10.43 -33.34
C VAL A 436 5.28 10.04 -31.87
N LEU A 437 6.41 10.42 -31.26
CA LEU A 437 6.63 10.17 -29.82
C LEU A 437 5.56 10.86 -28.96
N THR A 438 5.19 12.10 -29.29
CA THR A 438 4.15 12.85 -28.55
C THR A 438 2.80 12.13 -28.56
N VAL A 439 2.42 11.48 -29.67
CA VAL A 439 1.19 10.69 -29.77
C VAL A 439 1.24 9.51 -28.80
N TYR A 440 2.34 8.73 -28.81
CA TYR A 440 2.51 7.61 -27.89
C TYR A 440 2.55 8.05 -26.42
N GLU A 441 3.26 9.13 -26.11
CA GLU A 441 3.31 9.71 -24.77
C GLU A 441 1.93 10.12 -24.28
N THR A 442 1.12 10.75 -25.15
CA THR A 442 -0.21 11.24 -24.78
C THR A 442 -1.17 10.09 -24.48
N GLU A 443 -1.12 9.03 -25.30
CA GLU A 443 -1.93 7.84 -25.08
C GLU A 443 -1.51 7.09 -23.81
N ALA A 444 -0.20 6.91 -23.61
CA ALA A 444 0.33 6.32 -22.38
C ALA A 444 -0.06 7.13 -21.14
N ALA A 445 -0.03 8.46 -21.22
CA ALA A 445 -0.37 9.37 -20.11
C ALA A 445 -1.84 9.28 -19.69
N ARG A 446 -2.76 9.03 -20.64
CA ARG A 446 -4.19 8.82 -20.33
C ARG A 446 -4.43 7.56 -19.49
N GLN A 447 -3.57 6.56 -19.62
CA GLN A 447 -3.68 5.27 -18.93
C GLN A 447 -2.75 5.19 -17.71
N ALA A 448 -1.80 6.12 -17.57
CA ALA A 448 -0.82 6.10 -16.50
C ALA A 448 -1.45 6.34 -15.14
N THR A 449 -1.10 5.51 -14.17
CA THR A 449 -1.50 5.67 -12.78
C THR A 449 -0.46 6.49 -12.00
N PRO A 450 -0.89 7.37 -11.08
CA PRO A 450 0.03 8.12 -10.25
C PRO A 450 0.82 7.19 -9.33
N LEU A 451 2.10 7.47 -9.15
CA LEU A 451 2.93 6.74 -8.20
C LEU A 451 2.48 6.96 -6.75
N PRO A 452 2.79 5.99 -5.84
CA PRO A 452 2.38 6.08 -4.44
C PRO A 452 2.83 7.37 -3.77
N GLY A 453 1.89 8.11 -3.19
CA GLY A 453 2.16 9.37 -2.48
C GLY A 453 1.97 10.64 -3.31
N VAL A 454 1.89 10.57 -4.63
CA VAL A 454 1.72 11.74 -5.52
C VAL A 454 0.46 12.55 -5.17
N GLN A 455 -0.69 11.89 -5.09
CA GLN A 455 -1.96 12.56 -4.78
C GLN A 455 -1.95 13.23 -3.39
N GLN A 456 -1.39 12.54 -2.39
CA GLN A 456 -1.29 13.09 -1.03
C GLN A 456 -0.34 14.28 -0.97
N LEU A 457 0.80 14.20 -1.68
CA LEU A 457 1.75 15.30 -1.75
C LEU A 457 1.14 16.53 -2.41
N PHE A 458 0.47 16.39 -3.54
CA PHE A 458 -0.19 17.50 -4.22
C PHE A 458 -1.29 18.12 -3.36
N ARG A 459 -2.15 17.32 -2.71
CA ARG A 459 -3.17 17.85 -1.77
C ARG A 459 -2.57 18.73 -0.68
N VAL A 460 -1.42 18.33 -0.13
CA VAL A 460 -0.78 19.09 0.95
C VAL A 460 -0.06 20.32 0.41
N LEU A 461 0.56 20.25 -0.77
CA LEU A 461 1.23 21.39 -1.39
C LEU A 461 0.25 22.44 -1.92
N THR A 462 -0.89 22.02 -2.47
CA THR A 462 -1.92 22.96 -2.97
C THR A 462 -2.63 23.72 -1.86
N THR A 463 -2.59 23.24 -0.61
CA THR A 463 -3.08 24.03 0.55
C THR A 463 -2.06 25.05 1.05
N GLY A 464 -0.80 24.97 0.61
CA GLY A 464 0.26 25.92 0.96
C GLY A 464 0.41 27.06 -0.05
N SER A 465 1.40 27.89 0.19
CA SER A 465 1.70 29.10 -0.61
C SER A 465 2.71 28.87 -1.74
N TRP A 466 3.13 27.62 -1.99
CA TRP A 466 4.12 27.31 -3.03
C TRP A 466 3.55 27.46 -4.44
N GLN A 467 4.35 27.99 -5.35
CA GLN A 467 4.11 27.90 -6.78
C GLN A 467 4.56 26.52 -7.27
N LEU A 468 3.71 25.82 -8.01
CA LEU A 468 3.95 24.45 -8.41
C LEU A 468 4.16 24.30 -9.92
N GLY A 469 5.15 23.51 -10.33
CA GLY A 469 5.40 23.27 -11.74
C GLY A 469 5.94 21.87 -12.02
N VAL A 470 5.67 21.37 -13.23
CA VAL A 470 6.22 20.12 -13.75
C VAL A 470 7.25 20.47 -14.83
N VAL A 471 8.48 19.97 -14.71
CA VAL A 471 9.58 20.15 -15.69
C VAL A 471 10.01 18.81 -16.22
N THR A 472 9.86 18.60 -17.53
CA THR A 472 10.09 17.28 -18.14
C THR A 472 10.58 17.37 -19.57
N ASP A 473 11.22 16.29 -20.06
CA ASP A 473 11.58 16.09 -21.46
C ASP A 473 10.46 15.39 -22.25
N HIS A 474 9.33 15.06 -21.61
CA HIS A 474 8.12 14.60 -22.29
C HIS A 474 7.27 15.77 -22.81
N SER A 475 6.35 15.48 -23.73
CA SER A 475 5.53 16.53 -24.34
C SER A 475 4.62 17.21 -23.30
N THR A 476 4.38 18.50 -23.47
CA THR A 476 3.41 19.23 -22.61
C THR A 476 2.01 18.61 -22.69
N THR A 477 1.63 18.06 -23.85
CA THR A 477 0.33 17.44 -24.08
C THR A 477 0.16 16.17 -23.24
N SER A 478 1.20 15.33 -23.15
CA SER A 478 1.16 14.12 -22.33
C SER A 478 1.07 14.43 -20.84
N VAL A 479 1.83 15.42 -20.37
CA VAL A 479 1.73 15.83 -18.95
C VAL A 479 0.33 16.35 -18.62
N LYS A 480 -0.25 17.19 -19.49
CA LYS A 480 -1.63 17.67 -19.29
C LYS A 480 -2.63 16.55 -19.27
N ALA A 481 -2.55 15.59 -20.21
CA ALA A 481 -3.42 14.42 -20.24
C ALA A 481 -3.35 13.59 -18.94
N PHE A 482 -2.17 13.45 -18.36
CA PHE A 482 -2.00 12.80 -17.05
C PHE A 482 -2.61 13.63 -15.91
N LEU A 483 -2.39 14.95 -15.90
CA LEU A 483 -2.92 15.83 -14.86
C LEU A 483 -4.45 15.93 -14.90
N ASP A 484 -5.05 15.83 -16.09
CA ASP A 484 -6.50 15.79 -16.27
C ASP A 484 -7.12 14.54 -15.59
N ASN A 485 -6.41 13.41 -15.60
CA ASN A 485 -6.83 12.21 -14.86
C ASN A 485 -6.73 12.38 -13.34
N LEU A 486 -5.88 13.30 -12.87
CA LEU A 486 -5.75 13.65 -11.45
C LEU A 486 -6.72 14.76 -11.01
N ALA A 487 -7.32 15.51 -11.94
CA ALA A 487 -8.14 16.68 -11.68
C ALA A 487 -9.28 16.47 -10.66
N PRO A 488 -9.96 15.30 -10.56
CA PRO A 488 -10.95 15.06 -9.51
C PRO A 488 -10.39 15.05 -8.09
N LEU A 489 -9.06 14.89 -7.95
CA LEU A 489 -8.36 14.65 -6.68
C LEU A 489 -7.39 15.76 -6.31
N VAL A 490 -6.96 16.57 -7.29
CA VAL A 490 -5.93 17.60 -7.16
C VAL A 490 -6.31 18.79 -8.04
N ASP A 491 -6.19 20.02 -7.52
CA ASP A 491 -6.35 21.24 -8.31
C ASP A 491 -5.21 21.37 -9.33
N SER A 492 -5.38 20.74 -10.49
CA SER A 492 -4.40 20.68 -11.57
C SER A 492 -4.14 22.03 -12.22
N GLN A 493 -5.05 23.01 -12.07
CA GLN A 493 -4.89 24.38 -12.60
C GLN A 493 -3.79 25.16 -11.90
N ARG A 494 -3.43 24.76 -10.68
CA ARG A 494 -2.31 25.35 -9.93
C ARG A 494 -0.93 24.83 -10.34
N LEU A 495 -0.86 23.87 -11.27
CA LEU A 495 0.41 23.32 -11.76
C LEU A 495 0.74 23.88 -13.14
N SER A 496 1.83 24.61 -13.24
CA SER A 496 2.40 25.04 -14.52
C SER A 496 3.20 23.91 -15.16
N VAL A 497 3.05 23.67 -16.46
CA VAL A 497 3.72 22.58 -17.18
C VAL A 497 4.79 23.15 -18.12
N PHE A 498 6.02 22.70 -17.94
CA PHE A 498 7.21 22.98 -18.75
C PHE A 498 7.69 21.67 -19.37
N GLY A 499 7.10 21.32 -20.50
CA GLY A 499 7.42 20.09 -21.24
C GLY A 499 8.60 20.23 -22.17
N ARG A 500 8.78 19.22 -23.04
CA ARG A 500 9.87 19.12 -24.00
C ARG A 500 10.03 20.41 -24.82
N PRO A 501 11.23 21.01 -24.83
CA PRO A 501 11.48 22.25 -25.54
C PRO A 501 11.47 22.03 -27.07
N LYS A 502 11.13 23.07 -27.84
CA LYS A 502 11.17 22.99 -29.31
C LYS A 502 12.57 22.71 -29.86
N ASP A 503 13.61 23.26 -29.24
CA ASP A 503 14.99 22.86 -29.48
C ASP A 503 15.33 21.72 -28.52
N LEU A 504 15.36 20.51 -29.02
CA LEU A 504 15.61 19.30 -28.22
C LEU A 504 17.02 19.25 -27.58
N ARG A 505 17.94 20.09 -28.00
CA ARG A 505 19.26 20.25 -27.35
C ARG A 505 19.16 20.92 -25.99
N LEU A 506 18.01 21.55 -25.70
CA LEU A 506 17.70 22.18 -24.42
C LEU A 506 17.01 21.23 -23.43
N MET A 507 16.82 19.95 -23.78
CA MET A 507 16.35 18.91 -22.86
C MET A 507 17.35 18.67 -21.73
N LYS A 508 16.88 18.20 -20.58
CA LYS A 508 17.74 17.84 -19.44
C LYS A 508 18.83 16.84 -19.87
N PRO A 509 20.09 16.98 -19.46
CA PRO A 509 20.59 17.76 -18.33
C PRO A 509 20.81 19.26 -18.58
N ASN A 510 20.38 19.83 -19.70
CA ASN A 510 20.46 21.27 -19.93
C ASN A 510 19.58 22.01 -18.89
N PRO A 511 20.09 23.10 -18.27
CA PRO A 511 19.36 23.84 -17.24
C PRO A 511 18.16 24.64 -17.77
N HIS A 512 17.98 24.76 -19.08
CA HIS A 512 17.00 25.65 -19.72
C HIS A 512 15.59 25.48 -19.15
N GLY A 513 15.05 24.25 -19.13
CA GLY A 513 13.68 23.99 -18.67
C GLY A 513 13.49 24.34 -17.20
N VAL A 514 14.48 24.03 -16.35
CA VAL A 514 14.44 24.33 -14.91
C VAL A 514 14.54 25.85 -14.66
N ALA A 515 15.44 26.53 -15.37
CA ALA A 515 15.62 27.97 -15.24
C ALA A 515 14.37 28.74 -15.74
N LEU A 516 13.79 28.30 -16.88
CA LEU A 516 12.56 28.86 -17.42
C LEU A 516 11.39 28.69 -16.43
N ALA A 517 11.22 27.50 -15.85
CA ALA A 517 10.19 27.21 -14.87
C ALA A 517 10.33 28.08 -13.63
N SER A 518 11.54 28.19 -13.06
CA SER A 518 11.82 29.04 -11.91
C SER A 518 11.45 30.49 -12.17
N ALA A 519 11.88 31.05 -13.31
CA ALA A 519 11.57 32.42 -13.70
C ALA A 519 10.08 32.66 -13.94
N SER A 520 9.41 31.74 -14.66
CA SER A 520 7.96 31.82 -14.96
C SER A 520 7.08 31.76 -13.72
N LEU A 521 7.54 31.08 -12.67
CA LEU A 521 6.85 31.01 -11.37
C LEU A 521 7.25 32.17 -10.41
N GLY A 522 7.97 33.18 -10.90
CA GLY A 522 8.40 34.32 -10.11
C GLY A 522 9.35 33.96 -8.96
N SER A 523 10.05 32.84 -9.05
CA SER A 523 10.92 32.35 -7.98
C SER A 523 12.41 32.57 -8.30
N SER A 524 13.17 32.99 -7.29
CA SER A 524 14.62 33.00 -7.41
C SER A 524 15.20 31.59 -7.35
N ARG A 525 16.39 31.40 -7.96
CA ARG A 525 17.06 30.09 -8.02
C ARG A 525 17.24 29.46 -6.63
N GLY A 526 17.68 30.24 -5.64
CA GLY A 526 17.87 29.79 -4.26
C GLY A 526 16.58 29.46 -3.50
N ARG A 527 15.40 29.90 -4.02
CA ARG A 527 14.09 29.63 -3.44
C ARG A 527 13.23 28.67 -4.27
N THR A 528 13.84 28.03 -5.26
CA THR A 528 13.20 26.99 -6.07
C THR A 528 13.74 25.62 -5.66
N LEU A 529 12.86 24.65 -5.51
CA LEU A 529 13.17 23.23 -5.30
C LEU A 529 12.82 22.46 -6.57
N LEU A 530 13.71 21.54 -7.00
CA LEU A 530 13.37 20.51 -7.98
C LEU A 530 13.36 19.14 -7.29
N LEU A 531 12.23 18.45 -7.39
CA LEU A 531 12.08 17.05 -7.01
C LEU A 531 12.27 16.19 -8.25
N GLY A 532 13.17 15.24 -8.23
CA GLY A 532 13.47 14.38 -9.38
C GLY A 532 14.10 13.08 -8.98
N GLU A 533 14.09 12.10 -9.89
CA GLU A 533 14.63 10.77 -9.66
C GLU A 533 15.84 10.44 -10.57
N SER A 534 16.10 11.26 -11.58
CA SER A 534 17.11 10.97 -12.60
C SER A 534 18.40 11.79 -12.42
N VAL A 535 19.50 11.24 -12.94
CA VAL A 535 20.78 11.96 -13.04
C VAL A 535 20.63 13.25 -13.87
N ALA A 536 19.79 13.21 -14.92
CA ALA A 536 19.54 14.38 -15.75
C ALA A 536 18.84 15.51 -14.97
N ASP A 537 17.92 15.18 -14.05
CA ASP A 537 17.27 16.14 -13.16
C ASP A 537 18.28 16.80 -12.21
N ALA A 538 19.15 15.99 -11.59
CA ALA A 538 20.17 16.48 -10.66
C ALA A 538 21.15 17.45 -11.34
N LEU A 539 21.66 17.07 -12.52
CA LEU A 539 22.58 17.90 -13.29
C LEU A 539 21.92 19.19 -13.80
N ALA A 540 20.65 19.12 -14.28
CA ALA A 540 19.90 20.29 -14.72
C ALA A 540 19.64 21.26 -13.56
N ALA A 541 19.28 20.75 -12.38
CA ALA A 541 19.08 21.58 -11.18
C ALA A 541 20.38 22.27 -10.75
N GLN A 542 21.49 21.52 -10.71
CA GLN A 542 22.81 22.04 -10.36
C GLN A 542 23.24 23.16 -11.32
N ALA A 543 23.12 22.92 -12.63
CA ALA A 543 23.47 23.89 -13.65
C ALA A 543 22.57 25.14 -13.64
N ALA A 544 21.30 24.98 -13.27
CA ALA A 544 20.34 26.09 -13.08
C ALA A 544 20.56 26.85 -11.76
N GLY A 545 21.35 26.32 -10.82
CA GLY A 545 21.52 26.90 -9.48
C GLY A 545 20.27 26.73 -8.60
N VAL A 546 19.45 25.69 -8.84
CA VAL A 546 18.23 25.36 -8.12
C VAL A 546 18.53 24.25 -7.13
N ARG A 547 17.92 24.27 -5.94
CA ARG A 547 18.07 23.20 -4.96
C ARG A 547 17.38 21.93 -5.44
N PHE A 548 18.08 20.80 -5.31
CA PHE A 548 17.60 19.50 -5.76
C PHE A 548 17.33 18.57 -4.57
N ILE A 549 16.19 17.89 -4.62
CA ILE A 549 15.86 16.78 -3.72
C ILE A 549 15.66 15.55 -4.59
N GLY A 550 16.59 14.60 -4.48
CA GLY A 550 16.52 13.33 -5.18
C GLY A 550 15.51 12.39 -4.51
N VAL A 551 14.61 11.80 -5.30
CA VAL A 551 13.74 10.71 -4.83
C VAL A 551 14.33 9.41 -5.34
N ALA A 552 14.94 8.64 -4.45
CA ALA A 552 15.64 7.41 -4.76
C ALA A 552 14.97 6.23 -4.06
N SER A 553 14.19 5.45 -4.81
CA SER A 553 13.50 4.26 -4.30
C SER A 553 14.43 3.05 -4.16
N THR A 554 15.58 3.07 -4.86
CA THR A 554 16.61 2.04 -4.80
C THR A 554 17.96 2.64 -4.48
N PRO A 555 18.88 1.87 -3.90
CA PRO A 555 20.22 2.32 -3.58
C PRO A 555 21.10 2.62 -4.80
N ASP A 556 20.92 1.87 -5.89
CA ASP A 556 21.63 2.17 -7.15
C ASP A 556 21.26 3.55 -7.64
N GLN A 557 19.97 3.88 -7.60
CA GLN A 557 19.46 5.19 -7.92
C GLN A 557 20.04 6.26 -6.98
N ALA A 558 20.07 5.99 -5.66
CA ALA A 558 20.68 6.89 -4.69
C ALA A 558 22.18 7.12 -4.95
N THR A 559 22.91 6.07 -5.31
CA THR A 559 24.33 6.17 -5.65
C THR A 559 24.54 6.99 -6.93
N MET A 560 23.72 6.77 -7.96
CA MET A 560 23.80 7.53 -9.21
C MET A 560 23.49 9.01 -8.97
N LEU A 561 22.44 9.32 -8.21
CA LEU A 561 22.09 10.69 -7.86
C LEU A 561 23.18 11.37 -7.02
N LYS A 562 23.79 10.64 -6.06
CA LYS A 562 24.89 11.15 -5.25
C LYS A 562 26.11 11.47 -6.11
N ARG A 563 26.46 10.61 -7.06
CA ARG A 563 27.53 10.86 -8.03
C ARG A 563 27.23 12.06 -8.94
N ALA A 564 25.95 12.30 -9.24
CA ALA A 564 25.49 13.47 -9.98
C ALA A 564 25.43 14.75 -9.13
N GLY A 565 25.86 14.71 -7.86
CA GLY A 565 25.95 15.88 -6.99
C GLY A 565 24.69 16.14 -6.14
N ALA A 566 23.74 15.23 -6.10
CA ALA A 566 22.58 15.34 -5.19
C ALA A 566 23.04 15.28 -3.72
N LYS A 567 22.80 16.36 -2.98
CA LYS A 567 23.15 16.47 -1.55
C LYS A 567 22.02 15.98 -0.65
N THR A 568 20.78 16.17 -1.09
CA THR A 568 19.56 15.87 -0.35
C THR A 568 18.78 14.81 -1.09
N MET A 569 18.44 13.71 -0.43
CA MET A 569 17.69 12.61 -1.00
C MET A 569 16.65 12.09 -0.03
N VAL A 570 15.52 11.65 -0.56
CA VAL A 570 14.45 10.95 0.15
C VAL A 570 14.13 9.64 -0.58
N ARG A 571 13.54 8.68 0.11
CA ARG A 571 13.17 7.39 -0.49
C ARG A 571 11.81 7.43 -1.17
N SER A 572 10.94 8.29 -0.69
CA SER A 572 9.57 8.35 -1.17
C SER A 572 8.97 9.74 -1.00
N LEU A 573 7.97 10.04 -1.79
CA LEU A 573 7.18 11.26 -1.68
C LEU A 573 6.43 11.36 -0.33
N ARG A 574 6.25 10.25 0.41
CA ARG A 574 5.62 10.25 1.73
C ARG A 574 6.44 11.01 2.78
N GLU A 575 7.77 10.94 2.70
CA GLU A 575 8.67 11.69 3.59
C GLU A 575 8.49 13.20 3.38
N ILE A 576 8.46 13.61 2.12
CA ILE A 576 8.17 15.00 1.76
C ILE A 576 6.79 15.42 2.25
N THR A 577 5.77 14.58 2.02
CA THR A 577 4.39 14.85 2.45
C THR A 577 4.29 15.06 3.96
N ALA A 578 5.01 14.27 4.75
CA ALA A 578 5.02 14.40 6.22
C ALA A 578 5.60 15.76 6.65
N VAL A 579 6.71 16.17 6.04
CA VAL A 579 7.36 17.44 6.32
C VAL A 579 6.49 18.63 5.91
N VAL A 580 5.96 18.62 4.68
CA VAL A 580 5.11 19.71 4.16
C VAL A 580 3.83 19.84 5.00
N ARG A 581 3.24 18.71 5.41
CA ARG A 581 2.08 18.75 6.32
C ARG A 581 2.40 19.41 7.66
N SER A 582 3.58 19.16 8.20
CA SER A 582 4.01 19.82 9.44
C SER A 582 4.22 21.33 9.31
N LEU A 583 4.61 21.81 8.13
CA LEU A 583 4.76 23.22 7.83
C LEU A 583 3.40 23.93 7.70
N ASN A 584 2.42 23.27 7.08
CA ASN A 584 1.06 23.83 6.96
C ASN A 584 0.36 23.91 8.33
N THR A 585 0.70 23.04 9.28
CA THR A 585 0.13 23.05 10.63
C THR A 585 0.81 24.08 11.55
N TYR A 586 2.08 24.38 11.31
CA TYR A 586 2.88 25.35 12.07
C TYR A 586 3.70 26.20 11.08
N PRO A 587 3.10 27.22 10.46
CA PRO A 587 3.84 28.07 9.54
C PRO A 587 5.00 28.75 10.28
N PRO A 588 6.20 28.85 9.68
CA PRO A 588 7.29 29.58 10.28
C PRO A 588 6.90 31.06 10.43
N PRO A 589 7.39 31.73 11.48
CA PRO A 589 7.12 33.16 11.66
C PRO A 589 7.56 33.93 10.40
N PRO A 590 6.82 34.97 10.00
CA PRO A 590 7.15 35.73 8.80
C PRO A 590 8.58 36.26 8.88
N VAL A 591 9.36 36.00 7.86
CA VAL A 591 10.73 36.54 7.73
C VAL A 591 10.61 38.07 7.72
N ARG A 592 11.09 38.74 8.76
CA ARG A 592 11.17 40.21 8.78
C ARG A 592 12.00 40.63 7.57
N PRO A 593 11.52 41.60 6.75
CA PRO A 593 12.34 42.18 5.70
C PRO A 593 13.58 42.80 6.33
N ASP A 594 14.73 42.51 5.78
CA ASP A 594 16.03 43.06 6.18
C ASP A 594 15.94 44.58 6.20
N ARG A 595 15.96 45.19 7.39
CA ARG A 595 16.07 46.62 7.59
C ARG A 595 17.52 47.09 7.48
N THR A 596 18.18 46.76 6.38
CA THR A 596 19.53 47.29 6.08
C THR A 596 19.59 47.78 4.65
N ALA A 597 18.92 48.90 4.38
CA ALA A 597 19.24 49.74 3.23
C ALA A 597 18.50 51.09 3.40
N HIS A 598 18.86 51.88 4.41
CA HIS A 598 18.74 53.37 4.36
C HIS A 598 19.53 53.92 5.56
N SER A 599 20.85 54.03 5.35
CA SER A 599 21.68 55.04 6.01
C SER A 599 22.81 55.39 5.04
N GLY A 600 22.58 56.42 4.33
CA GLY A 600 23.61 57.15 3.62
C GLY A 600 23.10 58.58 3.38
N PRO A 601 23.97 59.54 3.33
CA PRO A 601 23.93 60.81 4.03
C PRO A 601 22.96 61.83 3.43
#